data_bd95d309a61718e05891da16e785dddc
#
_entry.id   bd95d309a61718e05891da16e785dddc
#
_cell.length_a   1.000
_cell.length_b   1.000
_cell.length_c   1.000
_cell.angle_alpha   90.00
_cell.angle_beta   90.00
_cell.angle_gamma   90.00
#
_symmetry.space_group_name_H-M   'P 1'
#
loop_
_entity.id
_entity.type
_entity.pdbx_description
1 polymer ?
#
loop_
_entity_poly.entity_id
_entity_poly.type
_entity_poly.pdbx_seq_one_letter_code
_entity_poly.pdbx_strand_id
1 'polypeptide(L)'
;IYLPRKNFLEMKQMFPEIDTFMLGRGLIADPGLINVLTDDNPEAMVRDLNADKKLMKELHDLVYAARTAIMPGDTHAIHRMKEMWCYMEYVFDDCKKEIKAIKKSQRMADYKAAVDVLFNKAVLVERKNIIFSKKF
;
A
#
# COMPACT_ATOMS: atom_id res chain seq x y z
N ILE A 1 0.97 -0.43 -11.79
CA ILE A 1 2.43 -0.62 -11.88
C ILE A 1 3.04 0.15 -10.71
N TYR A 2 3.91 -0.49 -9.95
CA TYR A 2 4.79 0.22 -9.03
C TYR A 2 5.87 0.91 -9.88
N LEU A 3 6.01 2.22 -9.74
CA LEU A 3 6.91 3.02 -10.56
C LEU A 3 8.09 3.49 -9.69
N PRO A 4 9.26 2.84 -9.75
CA PRO A 4 10.45 3.34 -9.09
C PRO A 4 10.78 4.76 -9.57
N ARG A 5 11.34 5.59 -8.68
CA ARG A 5 11.70 6.96 -9.01
C ARG A 5 12.57 7.06 -10.28
N LYS A 6 13.51 6.14 -10.47
CA LYS A 6 14.35 6.09 -11.67
C LYS A 6 13.51 6.06 -12.95
N ASN A 7 12.55 5.15 -13.03
CA ASN A 7 11.68 5.00 -14.20
C ASN A 7 10.77 6.23 -14.38
N PHE A 8 10.34 6.86 -13.30
CA PHE A 8 9.56 8.09 -13.36
C PHE A 8 10.38 9.26 -13.95
N LEU A 9 11.62 9.42 -13.52
CA LEU A 9 12.52 10.44 -14.05
C LEU A 9 12.88 10.17 -15.52
N GLU A 10 13.12 8.92 -15.89
CA GLU A 10 13.33 8.52 -17.28
C GLU A 10 12.11 8.85 -18.16
N MET A 11 10.90 8.58 -17.68
CA MET A 11 9.67 8.94 -18.39
C MET A 11 9.53 10.46 -18.58
N LYS A 12 9.83 11.25 -17.54
CA LYS A 12 9.83 12.72 -17.64
C LYS A 12 10.84 13.24 -18.67
N GLN A 13 11.99 12.59 -18.79
CA GLN A 13 12.99 12.95 -19.80
C GLN A 13 12.56 12.55 -21.21
N MET A 14 11.95 11.38 -21.37
CA MET A 14 11.47 10.90 -22.67
C MET A 14 10.26 11.67 -23.19
N PHE A 15 9.44 12.21 -22.30
CA PHE A 15 8.19 12.89 -22.62
C PHE A 15 8.10 14.23 -21.86
N PRO A 16 8.95 15.22 -22.21
CA PRO A 16 9.02 16.49 -21.48
C PRO A 16 7.74 17.33 -21.57
N GLU A 17 6.92 17.09 -22.59
CA GLU A 17 5.62 17.73 -22.78
C GLU A 17 4.50 17.22 -21.85
N ILE A 18 4.74 16.06 -21.18
CA ILE A 18 3.77 15.47 -20.24
C ILE A 18 4.05 16.01 -18.84
N ASP A 19 3.12 16.76 -18.29
CA ASP A 19 3.17 17.35 -16.94
C ASP A 19 2.32 16.62 -15.92
N THR A 20 1.39 15.77 -16.38
CA THR A 20 0.41 15.09 -15.53
C THR A 20 0.56 13.57 -15.61
N PHE A 21 0.75 12.94 -14.47
CA PHE A 21 0.91 11.49 -14.34
C PHE A 21 -0.14 10.89 -13.41
N MET A 22 -0.81 9.82 -13.85
CA MET A 22 -1.75 9.09 -13.02
C MET A 22 -1.05 7.91 -12.34
N LEU A 23 -1.06 7.93 -11.01
CA LEU A 23 -0.59 6.82 -10.17
C LEU A 23 -1.79 6.07 -9.60
N GLY A 24 -1.82 4.77 -9.78
CA GLY A 24 -2.93 3.93 -9.32
C GLY A 24 -2.48 2.94 -8.23
N ARG A 25 -2.46 1.68 -8.57
CA ARG A 25 -2.20 0.55 -7.66
C ARG A 25 -0.90 0.66 -6.84
N GLY A 26 0.11 1.34 -7.39
CA GLY A 26 1.35 1.61 -6.67
C GLY A 26 1.15 2.45 -5.41
N LEU A 27 0.23 3.42 -5.43
CA LEU A 27 -0.11 4.23 -4.25
C LEU A 27 -0.94 3.46 -3.21
N ILE A 28 -1.71 2.47 -3.64
CA ILE A 28 -2.40 1.57 -2.70
C ILE A 28 -1.37 0.70 -1.95
N ALA A 29 -0.36 0.23 -2.68
CA ALA A 29 0.72 -0.57 -2.10
C ALA A 29 1.65 0.25 -1.20
N ASP A 30 1.99 1.47 -1.63
CA ASP A 30 2.93 2.36 -0.94
C ASP A 30 2.44 3.82 -1.06
N PRO A 31 1.61 4.29 -0.13
CA PRO A 31 1.11 5.67 -0.16
C PRO A 31 2.23 6.72 -0.02
N GLY A 32 3.37 6.38 0.57
CA GLY A 32 4.55 7.25 0.64
C GLY A 32 5.29 7.42 -0.70
N LEU A 33 4.92 6.66 -1.73
CA LEU A 33 5.55 6.74 -3.05
C LEU A 33 5.48 8.14 -3.66
N ILE A 34 4.39 8.87 -3.44
CA ILE A 34 4.24 10.22 -3.99
C ILE A 34 5.35 11.15 -3.48
N ASN A 35 5.69 11.09 -2.20
CA ASN A 35 6.74 11.92 -1.61
C ASN A 35 8.10 11.61 -2.27
N VAL A 36 8.37 10.34 -2.55
CA VAL A 36 9.61 9.91 -3.21
C VAL A 36 9.69 10.40 -4.66
N LEU A 37 8.57 10.42 -5.37
CA LEU A 37 8.52 10.84 -6.77
C LEU A 37 8.63 12.37 -6.93
N THR A 38 8.12 13.12 -5.94
CA THR A 38 8.09 14.59 -5.98
C THR A 38 9.26 15.25 -5.28
N ASP A 39 10.04 14.51 -4.47
CA ASP A 39 11.21 15.04 -3.77
C ASP A 39 12.42 15.08 -4.71
N ASP A 40 13.12 16.20 -4.76
CA ASP A 40 14.33 16.38 -5.57
C ASP A 40 15.57 15.72 -4.92
N ASN A 41 15.48 15.34 -3.64
CA ASN A 41 16.58 14.69 -2.92
C ASN A 41 16.65 13.18 -3.27
N PRO A 42 17.80 12.67 -3.77
CA PRO A 42 17.99 11.23 -3.98
C PRO A 42 17.84 10.37 -2.73
N GLU A 43 18.12 10.93 -1.55
CA GLU A 43 17.99 10.25 -0.25
C GLU A 43 16.52 10.05 0.17
N ALA A 44 15.57 10.74 -0.46
CA ALA A 44 14.14 10.55 -0.22
C ALA A 44 13.66 9.13 -0.56
N MET A 45 14.47 8.33 -1.21
CA MET A 45 14.20 6.89 -1.40
C MET A 45 14.37 6.07 -0.12
N VAL A 46 15.05 6.61 0.88
CA VAL A 46 15.17 5.94 2.19
C VAL A 46 13.82 6.03 2.89
N ARG A 47 13.30 4.86 3.25
CA ARG A 47 12.00 4.74 3.91
C ARG A 47 12.11 5.16 5.38
N ASP A 48 11.35 6.17 5.80
CA ASP A 48 11.02 6.32 7.22
C ASP A 48 9.95 5.28 7.58
N LEU A 49 10.39 4.17 8.14
CA LEU A 49 9.54 3.02 8.43
C LEU A 49 8.37 3.36 9.35
N ASN A 50 8.57 4.26 10.31
CA ASN A 50 7.53 4.64 11.26
C ASN A 50 6.50 5.56 10.61
N ALA A 51 6.94 6.58 9.88
CA ALA A 51 6.05 7.50 9.18
C ALA A 51 5.25 6.77 8.08
N ASP A 52 5.90 5.93 7.29
CA ASP A 52 5.25 5.17 6.22
C ASP A 52 4.25 4.15 6.78
N LYS A 53 4.60 3.46 7.85
CA LYS A 53 3.70 2.50 8.51
C LYS A 53 2.45 3.20 9.06
N LYS A 54 2.62 4.37 9.67
CA LYS A 54 1.52 5.20 10.12
C LYS A 54 0.63 5.63 8.97
N LEU A 55 1.22 6.14 7.89
CA LEU A 55 0.50 6.56 6.69
C LEU A 55 -0.29 5.41 6.05
N MET A 56 0.27 4.21 6.01
CA MET A 56 -0.42 3.01 5.52
C MET A 56 -1.62 2.63 6.40
N LYS A 57 -1.46 2.72 7.72
CA LYS A 57 -2.56 2.45 8.66
C LYS A 57 -3.68 3.48 8.51
N GLU A 58 -3.34 4.75 8.38
CA GLU A 58 -4.28 5.84 8.14
C GLU A 58 -5.06 5.64 6.82
N LEU A 59 -4.36 5.31 5.73
CA LEU A 59 -5.00 4.99 4.45
C LEU A 59 -5.98 3.82 4.60
N HIS A 60 -5.53 2.73 5.25
CA HIS A 60 -6.38 1.57 5.50
C HIS A 60 -7.65 1.95 6.26
N ASP A 61 -7.51 2.71 7.35
CA ASP A 61 -8.63 3.08 8.22
C ASP A 61 -9.61 4.04 7.54
N LEU A 62 -9.12 4.98 6.73
CA LEU A 62 -9.95 5.87 5.92
C LEU A 62 -10.77 5.09 4.89
N VAL A 63 -10.13 4.17 4.16
CA VAL A 63 -10.84 3.34 3.17
C VAL A 63 -11.83 2.41 3.86
N TYR A 64 -11.46 1.84 5.02
CA TYR A 64 -12.34 1.02 5.82
C TYR A 64 -13.60 1.79 6.25
N ALA A 65 -13.43 2.98 6.82
CA ALA A 65 -14.55 3.83 7.23
C ALA A 65 -15.46 4.20 6.05
N ALA A 66 -14.88 4.57 4.91
CA ALA A 66 -15.63 4.90 3.71
C ALA A 66 -16.43 3.69 3.17
N ARG A 67 -15.84 2.51 3.17
CA ARG A 67 -16.51 1.29 2.68
C ARG A 67 -17.63 0.82 3.60
N THR A 68 -17.42 0.85 4.91
CA THR A 68 -18.45 0.47 5.89
C THR A 68 -19.63 1.44 5.95
N ALA A 69 -19.39 2.72 5.63
CA ALA A 69 -20.46 3.71 5.54
C ALA A 69 -21.38 3.51 4.33
N ILE A 70 -20.87 2.98 3.21
CA ILE A 70 -21.61 2.84 1.95
C ILE A 70 -22.22 1.44 1.79
N MET A 71 -21.56 0.42 2.32
CA MET A 71 -21.95 -0.98 2.08
C MET A 71 -22.65 -1.58 3.30
N PRO A 72 -23.91 -1.98 3.18
CA PRO A 72 -24.57 -2.71 4.25
C PRO A 72 -23.99 -4.13 4.34
N GLY A 73 -23.55 -4.49 5.53
CA GLY A 73 -23.09 -5.84 5.88
C GLY A 73 -21.58 -6.03 5.82
N ASP A 74 -21.09 -6.75 6.81
CA ASP A 74 -19.66 -7.00 7.04
C ASP A 74 -18.96 -7.70 5.85
N THR A 75 -19.63 -8.66 5.25
CA THR A 75 -19.05 -9.50 4.18
C THR A 75 -18.61 -8.68 2.97
N HIS A 76 -19.45 -7.74 2.53
CA HIS A 76 -19.13 -6.90 1.36
C HIS A 76 -17.99 -5.92 1.67
N ALA A 77 -18.02 -5.28 2.84
CA ALA A 77 -16.97 -4.37 3.27
C ALA A 77 -15.62 -5.10 3.41
N ILE A 78 -15.60 -6.27 4.05
CA ILE A 78 -14.39 -7.11 4.18
C ILE A 78 -13.86 -7.51 2.80
N HIS A 79 -14.73 -7.93 1.89
CA HIS A 79 -14.30 -8.34 0.54
C HIS A 79 -13.57 -7.20 -0.18
N ARG A 80 -14.12 -6.00 -0.14
CA ARG A 80 -13.48 -4.82 -0.73
C ARG A 80 -12.18 -4.41 -0.03
N MET A 81 -12.12 -4.55 1.29
CA MET A 81 -10.87 -4.31 2.01
C MET A 81 -9.78 -5.31 1.63
N LYS A 82 -10.12 -6.58 1.40
CA LYS A 82 -9.17 -7.60 0.94
C LYS A 82 -8.56 -7.31 -0.43
N GLU A 83 -9.28 -6.59 -1.30
CA GLU A 83 -8.73 -6.15 -2.59
C GLU A 83 -7.51 -5.23 -2.41
N MET A 84 -7.50 -4.33 -1.40
CA MET A 84 -6.33 -3.51 -1.07
C MET A 84 -5.13 -4.37 -0.68
N TRP A 85 -5.37 -5.43 0.10
CA TRP A 85 -4.30 -6.31 0.58
C TRP A 85 -3.60 -7.08 -0.54
N CYS A 86 -4.22 -7.22 -1.71
CA CYS A 86 -3.56 -7.77 -2.88
C CYS A 86 -2.42 -6.89 -3.40
N TYR A 87 -2.39 -5.61 -3.01
CA TYR A 87 -1.34 -4.66 -3.37
C TYR A 87 -0.45 -4.32 -2.17
N MET A 88 -1.03 -4.11 -0.99
CA MET A 88 -0.31 -3.74 0.22
C MET A 88 0.63 -4.85 0.73
N GLU A 89 0.31 -6.12 0.48
CA GLU A 89 1.09 -7.26 0.99
C GLU A 89 2.57 -7.24 0.57
N TYR A 90 2.90 -6.61 -0.57
CA TYR A 90 4.25 -6.60 -1.12
C TYR A 90 5.23 -5.66 -0.40
N VAL A 91 4.72 -4.76 0.42
CA VAL A 91 5.55 -3.80 1.15
C VAL A 91 5.85 -4.24 2.59
N PHE A 92 5.27 -5.35 3.05
CA PHE A 92 5.52 -5.92 4.36
C PHE A 92 6.54 -7.06 4.29
N ASP A 93 7.54 -7.02 5.17
CA ASP A 93 8.52 -8.08 5.32
C ASP A 93 8.04 -9.12 6.34
N ASP A 94 8.28 -10.39 6.05
CA ASP A 94 7.98 -11.57 6.90
C ASP A 94 6.59 -11.58 7.57
N CYS A 95 5.57 -11.10 6.85
CA CYS A 95 4.19 -11.01 7.34
C CYS A 95 3.21 -11.96 6.63
N LYS A 96 3.70 -13.02 6.00
CA LYS A 96 2.87 -13.97 5.22
C LYS A 96 1.74 -14.60 6.04
N LYS A 97 2.01 -14.90 7.32
CA LYS A 97 1.03 -15.52 8.21
C LYS A 97 -0.10 -14.54 8.55
N GLU A 98 0.24 -13.32 8.85
CA GLU A 98 -0.68 -12.24 9.19
C GLU A 98 -1.53 -11.83 7.97
N ILE A 99 -0.91 -11.67 6.82
CA ILE A 99 -1.59 -11.43 5.53
C ILE A 99 -2.59 -12.55 5.21
N LYS A 100 -2.19 -13.81 5.42
CA LYS A 100 -3.08 -14.96 5.21
C LYS A 100 -4.27 -14.93 6.18
N ALA A 101 -4.07 -14.53 7.43
CA ALA A 101 -5.16 -14.38 8.41
C ALA A 101 -6.16 -13.30 7.97
N ILE A 102 -5.67 -12.14 7.51
CA ILE A 102 -6.51 -11.07 6.94
C ILE A 102 -7.33 -11.60 5.74
N LYS A 103 -6.67 -12.25 4.78
CA LYS A 103 -7.33 -12.76 3.57
C LYS A 103 -8.35 -13.86 3.86
N LYS A 104 -8.20 -14.62 4.94
CA LYS A 104 -9.13 -15.69 5.35
C LYS A 104 -10.26 -15.22 6.26
N SER A 105 -10.17 -14.04 6.87
CA SER A 105 -11.20 -13.53 7.77
C SER A 105 -12.57 -13.47 7.08
N GLN A 106 -13.62 -13.82 7.81
CA GLN A 106 -15.01 -13.82 7.34
C GLN A 106 -15.85 -12.81 8.12
N ARG A 107 -15.49 -12.57 9.37
CA ARG A 107 -16.18 -11.64 10.27
C ARG A 107 -15.33 -10.38 10.46
N MET A 108 -16.01 -9.26 10.65
CA MET A 108 -15.34 -7.97 10.83
C MET A 108 -14.40 -7.91 12.03
N ALA A 109 -14.78 -8.55 13.13
CA ALA A 109 -13.94 -8.65 14.33
C ALA A 109 -12.63 -9.39 14.05
N ASP A 110 -12.68 -10.51 13.31
CA ASP A 110 -11.50 -11.30 12.94
C ASP A 110 -10.60 -10.51 11.97
N TYR A 111 -11.21 -9.78 11.01
CA TYR A 111 -10.49 -8.92 10.08
C TYR A 111 -9.72 -7.82 10.84
N LYS A 112 -10.38 -7.07 11.72
CA LYS A 112 -9.76 -6.01 12.51
C LYS A 112 -8.63 -6.53 13.37
N ALA A 113 -8.85 -7.62 14.10
CA ALA A 113 -7.83 -8.24 14.94
C ALA A 113 -6.59 -8.66 14.13
N ALA A 114 -6.79 -9.25 12.95
CA ALA A 114 -5.69 -9.65 12.07
C ALA A 114 -4.91 -8.43 11.53
N VAL A 115 -5.60 -7.35 11.18
CA VAL A 115 -4.99 -6.08 10.75
C VAL A 115 -4.16 -5.45 11.87
N ASP A 116 -4.70 -5.41 13.09
CA ASP A 116 -4.00 -4.85 14.24
C ASP A 116 -2.73 -5.66 14.58
N VAL A 117 -2.82 -6.99 14.55
CA VAL A 117 -1.65 -7.86 14.73
C VAL A 117 -0.58 -7.58 13.66
N LEU A 118 -0.99 -7.44 12.38
CA LEU A 118 -0.06 -7.10 11.32
C LEU A 118 0.65 -5.79 11.59
N PHE A 119 -0.09 -4.70 11.80
CA PHE A 119 0.50 -3.38 11.98
C PHE A 119 1.34 -3.25 13.27
N ASN A 120 1.04 -4.01 14.30
CA ASN A 120 1.88 -4.06 15.51
C ASN A 120 3.22 -4.77 15.28
N LYS A 121 3.22 -5.85 14.48
CA LYS A 121 4.40 -6.67 14.21
C LYS A 121 5.20 -6.19 13.01
N ALA A 122 4.55 -5.62 12.01
CA ALA A 122 5.07 -5.46 10.67
C ALA A 122 6.33 -4.61 10.59
N VAL A 123 7.28 -5.08 9.80
CA VAL A 123 8.40 -4.33 9.25
C VAL A 123 8.14 -4.10 7.76
N LEU A 124 8.47 -2.91 7.26
CA LEU A 124 8.31 -2.60 5.85
C LEU A 124 9.58 -2.95 5.08
N VAL A 125 9.39 -3.46 3.86
CA VAL A 125 10.48 -3.70 2.92
C VAL A 125 11.03 -2.36 2.41
N GLU A 126 12.34 -2.22 2.25
CA GLU A 126 12.91 -1.05 1.58
C GLU A 126 12.34 -0.93 0.16
N ARG A 127 12.05 0.29 -0.30
CA ARG A 127 11.42 0.53 -1.60
C ARG A 127 12.16 -0.09 -2.77
N LYS A 128 13.49 -0.10 -2.75
CA LYS A 128 14.33 -0.73 -3.79
C LYS A 128 14.14 -2.25 -3.88
N ASN A 129 13.66 -2.89 -2.80
CA ASN A 129 13.48 -4.34 -2.69
C ASN A 129 12.01 -4.77 -2.88
N ILE A 130 11.09 -3.84 -3.15
CA ILE A 130 9.69 -4.18 -3.38
C ILE A 130 9.57 -4.88 -4.74
N ILE A 131 9.19 -6.15 -4.72
CA ILE A 131 8.98 -6.96 -5.91
C ILE A 131 7.51 -7.40 -5.96
N PHE A 132 6.82 -6.98 -7.00
CA PHE A 132 5.48 -7.46 -7.28
C PHE A 132 5.56 -8.77 -8.09
N SER A 133 5.24 -9.88 -7.46
CA SER A 133 5.29 -11.21 -8.09
C SER A 133 4.16 -11.43 -9.12
N LYS A 134 3.13 -10.60 -9.10
CA LYS A 134 2.04 -10.63 -10.09
C LYS A 134 2.20 -9.47 -11.06
N LYS A 135 2.18 -9.79 -12.36
CA LYS A 135 2.00 -8.76 -13.40
C LYS A 135 0.60 -8.17 -13.22
N PHE A 136 0.55 -6.91 -12.95
CA PHE A 136 -0.70 -6.17 -12.87
C PHE A 136 -1.25 -5.87 -14.26
#